data_f8933fc521ce40d1dcca3bbc05322284
#
_entry.id   f8933fc521ce40d1dcca3bbc05322284
#
_cell.length_a   1.000
_cell.length_b   1.000
_cell.length_c   1.000
_cell.angle_alpha   90.00
_cell.angle_beta   90.00
_cell.angle_gamma   90.00
#
_symmetry.space_group_name_H-M   'P 1'
#
loop_
_entity.id
_entity.type
_entity.pdbx_description
1 polymer ?
#
loop_
_entity_poly.entity_id
_entity_poly.type
_entity_poly.pdbx_seq_one_letter_code
_entity_poly.pdbx_strand_id
1 'polypeptide(L)'
;MRLTGKQIQRYSRQMVLKKIGPIGQKKLLNSKVLVVGAGGLGSPILIYLAALGIGNIGIIDHDKVDLSNLHRQILFEMDDLKKPKSKIAGQKIKKINSDINVSYYQKKLNHNNIDKIAKKYQVLVDGSDNFKTKFLINDYAVKNKKILITGAINKFDGQIFTFNFHNNKRSPCLRCFFQTYPSDQLLNCEIDGILGTLAGRSEERRVGKECRSRW
;
A
#
# COMPACT_ATOMS: atom_id res chain seq x y z
N MET A 1 22.27 -11.93 -7.07
CA MET A 1 22.70 -11.00 -6.01
C MET A 1 22.88 -11.79 -4.71
N ARG A 2 24.03 -11.68 -4.03
CA ARG A 2 24.21 -12.25 -2.68
C ARG A 2 23.67 -11.27 -1.65
N LEU A 3 23.10 -11.75 -0.53
CA LEU A 3 22.74 -10.91 0.60
C LEU A 3 24.01 -10.45 1.31
N THR A 4 24.07 -9.18 1.71
CA THR A 4 25.15 -8.65 2.53
C THR A 4 25.02 -9.14 3.97
N GLY A 5 26.11 -9.13 4.76
CA GLY A 5 26.07 -9.48 6.18
C GLY A 5 25.06 -8.65 6.96
N LYS A 6 24.98 -7.32 6.67
CA LYS A 6 23.99 -6.41 7.27
C LYS A 6 22.55 -6.82 6.93
N GLN A 7 22.27 -7.23 5.69
CA GLN A 7 20.94 -7.72 5.28
C GLN A 7 20.60 -9.04 5.95
N ILE A 8 21.58 -9.97 6.06
CA ILE A 8 21.38 -11.23 6.76
C ILE A 8 21.01 -10.96 8.23
N GLN A 9 21.71 -10.08 8.90
CA GLN A 9 21.43 -9.69 10.29
C GLN A 9 20.05 -9.05 10.41
N ARG A 10 19.71 -8.08 9.56
CA ARG A 10 18.42 -7.38 9.57
C ARG A 10 17.23 -8.31 9.38
N TYR A 11 17.32 -9.23 8.42
CA TYR A 11 16.20 -10.09 8.01
C TYR A 11 16.28 -11.51 8.58
N SER A 12 17.22 -11.78 9.50
CA SER A 12 17.44 -13.12 10.05
C SER A 12 16.17 -13.78 10.55
N ARG A 13 15.34 -13.06 11.31
CA ARG A 13 14.12 -13.61 11.92
C ARG A 13 13.06 -14.04 10.91
N GLN A 14 12.92 -13.34 9.79
CA GLN A 14 11.99 -13.75 8.73
C GLN A 14 12.58 -14.80 7.78
N MET A 15 13.91 -14.82 7.60
CA MET A 15 14.58 -15.84 6.78
C MET A 15 14.57 -17.23 7.42
N VAL A 16 14.39 -17.36 8.72
CA VAL A 16 14.20 -18.65 9.42
C VAL A 16 12.88 -19.32 9.02
N LEU A 17 11.89 -18.55 8.61
CA LEU A 17 10.61 -19.08 8.17
C LEU A 17 10.80 -19.89 6.87
N LYS A 18 10.48 -21.19 6.87
CA LYS A 18 10.66 -22.10 5.72
C LYS A 18 10.07 -21.58 4.41
N LYS A 19 8.91 -20.89 4.45
CA LYS A 19 8.23 -20.31 3.29
C LYS A 19 8.94 -19.07 2.72
N ILE A 20 9.79 -18.40 3.49
CA ILE A 20 10.54 -17.21 3.05
C ILE A 20 11.96 -17.59 2.70
N GLY A 21 12.74 -17.98 3.68
CA GLY A 21 14.14 -18.32 3.51
C GLY A 21 14.99 -17.20 2.88
N PRO A 22 16.27 -17.46 2.58
CA PRO A 22 17.12 -16.50 1.86
C PRO A 22 16.63 -16.19 0.44
N ILE A 23 15.98 -17.16 -0.22
CA ILE A 23 15.46 -17.01 -1.59
C ILE A 23 14.26 -16.04 -1.59
N GLY A 24 13.32 -16.21 -0.65
CA GLY A 24 12.19 -15.32 -0.50
C GLY A 24 12.63 -13.91 -0.16
N GLN A 25 13.62 -13.74 0.74
CA GLN A 25 14.17 -12.42 1.06
C GLN A 25 14.78 -11.72 -0.15
N LYS A 26 15.49 -12.46 -1.02
CA LYS A 26 15.99 -11.90 -2.28
C LYS A 26 14.86 -11.44 -3.21
N LYS A 27 13.74 -12.20 -3.26
CA LYS A 27 12.54 -11.79 -4.03
C LYS A 27 11.96 -10.50 -3.47
N LEU A 28 11.85 -10.34 -2.14
CA LEU A 28 11.38 -9.11 -1.51
C LEU A 28 12.27 -7.91 -1.86
N LEU A 29 13.59 -8.07 -1.75
CA LEU A 29 14.56 -7.02 -2.11
C LEU A 29 14.52 -6.62 -3.60
N ASN A 30 14.09 -7.51 -4.48
CA ASN A 30 13.92 -7.22 -5.91
C ASN A 30 12.51 -6.75 -6.28
N SER A 31 11.57 -6.80 -5.36
CA SER A 31 10.18 -6.43 -5.60
C SER A 31 10.02 -4.91 -5.77
N LYS A 32 9.05 -4.54 -6.61
CA LYS A 32 8.69 -3.14 -6.90
C LYS A 32 7.22 -2.92 -6.59
N VAL A 33 6.93 -2.15 -5.56
CA VAL A 33 5.57 -1.91 -5.04
C VAL A 33 5.25 -0.43 -5.14
N LEU A 34 4.08 -0.08 -5.69
CA LEU A 34 3.54 1.28 -5.66
C LEU A 34 2.43 1.34 -4.62
N VAL A 35 2.55 2.26 -3.68
CA VAL A 35 1.51 2.58 -2.70
C VAL A 35 0.82 3.88 -3.12
N VAL A 36 -0.48 3.82 -3.33
CA VAL A 36 -1.33 4.96 -3.67
C VAL A 36 -2.08 5.40 -2.41
N GLY A 37 -1.81 6.62 -1.97
CA GLY A 37 -2.26 7.16 -0.70
C GLY A 37 -1.30 6.83 0.45
N ALA A 38 -0.81 7.87 1.13
CA ALA A 38 0.00 7.78 2.34
C ALA A 38 -0.83 8.16 3.59
N GLY A 39 -2.13 7.95 3.53
CA GLY A 39 -3.10 8.23 4.59
C GLY A 39 -3.11 7.18 5.70
N GLY A 40 -4.28 6.95 6.30
CA GLY A 40 -4.47 6.01 7.42
C GLY A 40 -4.08 4.57 7.08
N LEU A 41 -4.47 4.07 5.89
CA LEU A 41 -4.05 2.76 5.40
C LEU A 41 -2.61 2.76 4.90
N GLY A 42 -2.22 3.80 4.14
CA GLY A 42 -0.89 3.87 3.54
C GLY A 42 0.24 3.99 4.57
N SER A 43 0.02 4.67 5.69
CA SER A 43 1.04 4.86 6.73
C SER A 43 1.59 3.54 7.29
N PRO A 44 0.76 2.65 7.87
CA PRO A 44 1.24 1.36 8.36
C PRO A 44 1.77 0.46 7.24
N ILE A 45 1.14 0.47 6.06
CA ILE A 45 1.62 -0.29 4.89
C ILE A 45 3.07 0.08 4.56
N LEU A 46 3.36 1.37 4.44
CA LEU A 46 4.69 1.86 4.09
C LEU A 46 5.74 1.47 5.12
N ILE A 47 5.41 1.57 6.41
CA ILE A 47 6.29 1.17 7.51
C ILE A 47 6.66 -0.32 7.38
N TYR A 48 5.66 -1.19 7.24
CA TYR A 48 5.89 -2.64 7.17
C TYR A 48 6.57 -3.08 5.88
N LEU A 49 6.23 -2.50 4.72
CA LEU A 49 6.93 -2.81 3.47
C LEU A 49 8.42 -2.43 3.53
N ALA A 50 8.74 -1.30 4.15
CA ALA A 50 10.12 -0.89 4.37
C ALA A 50 10.85 -1.83 5.34
N ALA A 51 10.22 -2.18 6.47
CA ALA A 51 10.78 -3.09 7.46
C ALA A 51 11.03 -4.49 6.90
N LEU A 52 10.10 -5.02 6.08
CA LEU A 52 10.23 -6.30 5.38
C LEU A 52 11.34 -6.33 4.33
N GLY A 53 11.79 -5.16 3.88
CA GLY A 53 12.83 -5.05 2.87
C GLY A 53 12.30 -5.19 1.44
N ILE A 54 11.14 -4.60 1.13
CA ILE A 54 10.72 -4.39 -0.26
C ILE A 54 11.70 -3.43 -0.90
N GLY A 55 12.47 -3.91 -1.88
CA GLY A 55 13.62 -3.18 -2.39
C GLY A 55 13.30 -1.89 -3.14
N ASN A 56 12.11 -1.78 -3.75
CA ASN A 56 11.70 -0.56 -4.45
C ASN A 56 10.26 -0.21 -4.08
N ILE A 57 10.08 0.92 -3.42
CA ILE A 57 8.78 1.44 -3.00
C ILE A 57 8.50 2.77 -3.69
N GLY A 58 7.38 2.84 -4.42
CA GLY A 58 6.82 4.08 -4.93
C GLY A 58 5.71 4.56 -4.00
N ILE A 59 5.63 5.86 -3.80
CA ILE A 59 4.59 6.50 -2.99
C ILE A 59 3.96 7.61 -3.84
N ILE A 60 2.65 7.57 -4.03
CA ILE A 60 1.94 8.67 -4.67
C ILE A 60 0.86 9.20 -3.73
N ASP A 61 0.96 10.47 -3.43
CA ASP A 61 0.01 11.22 -2.62
C ASP A 61 0.17 12.71 -2.93
N HIS A 62 -0.94 13.43 -3.07
CA HIS A 62 -0.93 14.85 -3.41
C HIS A 62 -1.13 15.76 -2.21
N ASP A 63 -1.56 15.21 -1.08
CA ASP A 63 -1.92 15.95 0.11
C ASP A 63 -0.72 16.42 0.92
N LYS A 64 -1.03 17.34 1.84
CA LYS A 64 -0.14 17.75 2.94
C LYS A 64 -0.60 17.13 4.26
N VAL A 65 0.32 17.00 5.19
CA VAL A 65 0.03 16.53 6.54
C VAL A 65 -0.84 17.57 7.26
N ASP A 66 -1.90 17.12 7.89
CA ASP A 66 -2.82 17.92 8.67
C ASP A 66 -2.99 17.37 10.09
N LEU A 67 -3.26 18.25 11.06
CA LEU A 67 -3.42 17.87 12.47
C LEU A 67 -4.53 16.81 12.65
N SER A 68 -5.65 16.97 11.93
CA SER A 68 -6.79 16.04 11.94
C SER A 68 -6.46 14.63 11.44
N ASN A 69 -5.27 14.45 10.84
CA ASN A 69 -4.84 13.17 10.32
C ASN A 69 -4.00 12.36 11.30
N LEU A 70 -3.34 12.99 12.28
CA LEU A 70 -2.30 12.38 13.11
C LEU A 70 -2.80 11.22 13.98
N HIS A 71 -4.08 11.22 14.36
CA HIS A 71 -4.65 10.13 15.16
C HIS A 71 -4.70 8.78 14.44
N ARG A 72 -4.54 8.75 13.08
CA ARG A 72 -4.57 7.52 12.27
C ARG A 72 -3.44 7.37 11.26
N GLN A 73 -2.80 8.47 10.87
CA GLN A 73 -1.68 8.48 9.92
C GLN A 73 -0.35 8.43 10.67
N ILE A 74 -0.10 7.30 11.35
CA ILE A 74 0.98 7.08 12.32
C ILE A 74 2.41 7.27 11.78
N LEU A 75 2.56 7.45 10.48
CA LEU A 75 3.85 7.75 9.86
C LEU A 75 4.26 9.21 10.05
N PHE A 76 3.30 10.09 10.38
CA PHE A 76 3.54 11.53 10.49
C PHE A 76 3.53 12.00 11.94
N GLU A 77 4.21 13.11 12.20
CA GLU A 77 4.41 13.75 13.50
C GLU A 77 4.00 15.24 13.43
N MET A 78 3.95 15.90 14.58
CA MET A 78 3.61 17.33 14.68
C MET A 78 4.53 18.21 13.81
N ASP A 79 5.81 17.89 13.77
CA ASP A 79 6.79 18.63 12.97
C ASP A 79 6.61 18.48 11.46
N ASP A 80 5.75 17.55 11.02
CA ASP A 80 5.46 17.32 9.61
C ASP A 80 4.28 18.13 9.09
N LEU A 81 3.57 18.86 9.94
CA LEU A 81 2.40 19.64 9.55
C LEU A 81 2.67 20.54 8.34
N LYS A 82 1.70 20.57 7.41
CA LYS A 82 1.72 21.33 6.15
C LYS A 82 2.78 20.87 5.12
N LYS A 83 3.58 19.87 5.44
CA LYS A 83 4.55 19.28 4.49
C LYS A 83 3.87 18.23 3.60
N PRO A 84 4.38 17.98 2.37
CA PRO A 84 3.82 16.99 1.45
C PRO A 84 3.91 15.56 2.00
N LYS A 85 2.78 14.85 2.08
CA LYS A 85 2.71 13.48 2.64
C LYS A 85 3.65 12.51 1.92
N SER A 86 3.64 12.47 0.59
CA SER A 86 4.49 11.54 -0.17
C SER A 86 5.98 11.73 0.06
N LYS A 87 6.46 12.98 0.19
CA LYS A 87 7.87 13.30 0.47
C LYS A 87 8.25 12.87 1.87
N ILE A 88 7.47 13.27 2.88
CA ILE A 88 7.76 12.93 4.28
C ILE A 88 7.70 11.42 4.50
N ALA A 89 6.67 10.75 3.97
CA ALA A 89 6.59 9.30 4.01
C ALA A 89 7.84 8.63 3.43
N GLY A 90 8.29 9.08 2.27
CA GLY A 90 9.52 8.58 1.64
C GLY A 90 10.75 8.75 2.51
N GLN A 91 10.92 9.91 3.14
CA GLN A 91 12.04 10.18 4.05
C GLN A 91 11.99 9.29 5.30
N LYS A 92 10.81 9.12 5.91
CA LYS A 92 10.66 8.33 7.14
C LYS A 92 10.88 6.84 6.90
N ILE A 93 10.32 6.26 5.83
CA ILE A 93 10.56 4.83 5.55
C ILE A 93 12.02 4.56 5.14
N LYS A 94 12.72 5.53 4.55
CA LYS A 94 14.15 5.43 4.28
C LYS A 94 15.00 5.44 5.56
N LYS A 95 14.54 6.11 6.63
CA LYS A 95 15.17 6.03 7.96
C LYS A 95 14.94 4.66 8.60
N ILE A 96 13.76 4.04 8.40
CA ILE A 96 13.48 2.67 8.88
C ILE A 96 14.41 1.68 8.19
N ASN A 97 14.59 1.80 6.87
CA ASN A 97 15.43 0.90 6.10
C ASN A 97 16.21 1.65 5.01
N SER A 98 17.49 1.86 5.25
CA SER A 98 18.38 2.57 4.33
C SER A 98 18.69 1.80 3.04
N ASP A 99 18.45 0.48 3.00
CA ASP A 99 18.79 -0.37 1.85
C ASP A 99 17.73 -0.35 0.74
N ILE A 100 16.53 0.17 1.02
CA ILE A 100 15.44 0.25 0.03
C ILE A 100 15.55 1.50 -0.86
N ASN A 101 15.05 1.42 -2.08
CA ASN A 101 14.92 2.55 -2.98
C ASN A 101 13.49 3.12 -2.89
N VAL A 102 13.39 4.42 -2.66
CA VAL A 102 12.10 5.09 -2.52
C VAL A 102 11.95 6.17 -3.60
N SER A 103 10.83 6.12 -4.31
CA SER A 103 10.41 7.16 -5.24
C SER A 103 9.09 7.75 -4.74
N TYR A 104 8.98 9.05 -4.62
CA TYR A 104 7.74 9.70 -4.21
C TYR A 104 7.23 10.67 -5.27
N TYR A 105 5.90 10.75 -5.40
CA TYR A 105 5.22 11.56 -6.39
C TYR A 105 4.16 12.41 -5.68
N GLN A 106 4.40 13.71 -5.58
CA GLN A 106 3.45 14.68 -5.03
C GLN A 106 2.44 15.07 -6.12
N LYS A 107 1.59 14.12 -6.51
CA LYS A 107 0.62 14.30 -7.60
C LYS A 107 -0.64 13.49 -7.30
N LYS A 108 -1.80 14.00 -7.73
CA LYS A 108 -3.03 13.21 -7.78
C LYS A 108 -2.92 12.19 -8.92
N LEU A 109 -3.20 10.93 -8.62
CA LEU A 109 -3.24 9.87 -9.64
C LEU A 109 -4.45 10.09 -10.56
N ASN A 110 -4.21 10.00 -11.86
CA ASN A 110 -5.23 10.18 -12.89
C ASN A 110 -4.88 9.38 -14.16
N HIS A 111 -5.79 9.36 -15.14
CA HIS A 111 -5.62 8.65 -16.41
C HIS A 111 -4.36 9.06 -17.20
N ASN A 112 -3.94 10.34 -17.11
CA ASN A 112 -2.81 10.86 -17.87
C ASN A 112 -1.44 10.49 -17.28
N ASN A 113 -1.38 10.16 -15.97
CA ASN A 113 -0.10 9.89 -15.30
C ASN A 113 0.06 8.47 -14.77
N ILE A 114 -1.02 7.69 -14.66
CA ILE A 114 -0.98 6.34 -14.07
C ILE A 114 0.01 5.43 -14.82
N ASP A 115 0.01 5.44 -16.13
CA ASP A 115 0.91 4.58 -16.92
C ASP A 115 2.37 4.93 -16.68
N LYS A 116 2.72 6.22 -16.75
CA LYS A 116 4.10 6.70 -16.54
C LYS A 116 4.62 6.33 -15.16
N ILE A 117 3.75 6.33 -14.13
CA ILE A 117 4.12 6.06 -12.75
C ILE A 117 4.09 4.56 -12.47
N ALA A 118 2.98 3.88 -12.77
CA ALA A 118 2.71 2.52 -12.31
C ALA A 118 3.37 1.42 -13.17
N LYS A 119 3.76 1.69 -14.41
CA LYS A 119 4.29 0.67 -15.33
C LYS A 119 5.48 -0.11 -14.77
N LYS A 120 6.35 0.53 -14.01
CA LYS A 120 7.58 -0.06 -13.46
C LYS A 120 7.35 -0.90 -12.19
N TYR A 121 6.16 -0.87 -11.60
CA TYR A 121 5.81 -1.62 -10.39
C TYR A 121 5.04 -2.90 -10.75
N GLN A 122 5.30 -3.98 -10.01
CA GLN A 122 4.64 -5.28 -10.17
C GLN A 122 3.37 -5.36 -9.34
N VAL A 123 3.41 -4.78 -8.15
CA VAL A 123 2.31 -4.78 -7.18
C VAL A 123 1.85 -3.35 -6.97
N LEU A 124 0.55 -3.15 -7.04
CA LEU A 124 -0.12 -1.88 -6.73
C LEU A 124 -0.88 -2.06 -5.42
N VAL A 125 -0.65 -1.16 -4.49
CA VAL A 125 -1.35 -1.13 -3.21
C VAL A 125 -2.16 0.15 -3.15
N ASP A 126 -3.47 0.00 -3.05
CA ASP A 126 -4.40 1.10 -2.99
C ASP A 126 -4.89 1.33 -1.56
N GLY A 127 -4.47 2.43 -0.97
CA GLY A 127 -4.91 2.96 0.30
C GLY A 127 -5.68 4.28 0.14
N SER A 128 -6.22 4.55 -1.05
CA SER A 128 -7.03 5.75 -1.29
C SER A 128 -8.40 5.66 -0.63
N ASP A 129 -9.00 6.81 -0.38
CA ASP A 129 -10.27 7.00 0.32
C ASP A 129 -11.44 7.35 -0.62
N ASN A 130 -11.26 7.20 -1.94
CA ASN A 130 -12.30 7.52 -2.90
C ASN A 130 -12.41 6.46 -4.01
N PHE A 131 -13.63 6.19 -4.44
CA PHE A 131 -13.92 5.17 -5.45
C PHE A 131 -13.32 5.51 -6.81
N LYS A 132 -13.25 6.77 -7.20
CA LYS A 132 -12.66 7.18 -8.48
C LYS A 132 -11.22 6.72 -8.63
N THR A 133 -10.41 6.88 -7.60
CA THR A 133 -9.03 6.42 -7.58
C THR A 133 -8.95 4.89 -7.53
N LYS A 134 -9.79 4.24 -6.72
CA LYS A 134 -9.86 2.77 -6.62
C LYS A 134 -10.17 2.11 -7.95
N PHE A 135 -11.18 2.60 -8.67
CA PHE A 135 -11.53 2.08 -9.99
C PHE A 135 -10.46 2.37 -11.04
N LEU A 136 -9.84 3.54 -11.02
CA LEU A 136 -8.73 3.88 -11.89
C LEU A 136 -7.57 2.87 -11.75
N ILE A 137 -7.19 2.58 -10.51
CA ILE A 137 -6.10 1.62 -10.23
C ILE A 137 -6.51 0.21 -10.62
N ASN A 138 -7.76 -0.18 -10.32
CA ASN A 138 -8.30 -1.49 -10.69
C ASN A 138 -8.23 -1.69 -12.21
N ASP A 139 -8.76 -0.76 -12.99
CA ASP A 139 -8.80 -0.85 -14.45
C ASP A 139 -7.39 -0.92 -15.04
N TYR A 140 -6.48 -0.12 -14.49
CA TYR A 140 -5.07 -0.17 -14.87
C TYR A 140 -4.43 -1.53 -14.53
N ALA A 141 -4.71 -2.09 -13.34
CA ALA A 141 -4.17 -3.38 -12.91
C ALA A 141 -4.68 -4.53 -13.78
N VAL A 142 -5.98 -4.54 -14.11
CA VAL A 142 -6.58 -5.52 -15.02
C VAL A 142 -5.92 -5.46 -16.40
N LYS A 143 -5.88 -4.26 -17.00
CA LYS A 143 -5.32 -4.03 -18.34
C LYS A 143 -3.85 -4.47 -18.42
N ASN A 144 -3.07 -4.17 -17.39
CA ASN A 144 -1.62 -4.39 -17.38
C ASN A 144 -1.21 -5.65 -16.61
N LYS A 145 -2.15 -6.52 -16.24
CA LYS A 145 -1.93 -7.81 -15.54
C LYS A 145 -1.07 -7.64 -14.28
N LYS A 146 -1.36 -6.60 -13.47
CA LYS A 146 -0.66 -6.32 -12.22
C LYS A 146 -1.35 -7.05 -11.06
N ILE A 147 -0.63 -7.21 -9.97
CA ILE A 147 -1.23 -7.57 -8.68
C ILE A 147 -1.76 -6.29 -8.05
N LEU A 148 -3.03 -6.31 -7.64
CA LEU A 148 -3.66 -5.20 -6.93
C LEU A 148 -4.09 -5.66 -5.54
N ILE A 149 -3.70 -4.87 -4.53
CA ILE A 149 -4.20 -4.99 -3.16
C ILE A 149 -4.90 -3.68 -2.86
N THR A 150 -6.20 -3.73 -2.56
CA THR A 150 -6.98 -2.52 -2.23
C THR A 150 -7.64 -2.67 -0.88
N GLY A 151 -7.61 -1.62 -0.09
CA GLY A 151 -8.25 -1.55 1.22
C GLY A 151 -9.23 -0.40 1.29
N ALA A 152 -10.30 -0.59 2.06
CA ALA A 152 -11.24 0.44 2.43
C ALA A 152 -11.58 0.30 3.91
N ILE A 153 -11.80 1.43 4.57
CA ILE A 153 -12.25 1.48 5.96
C ILE A 153 -13.40 2.48 6.03
N ASN A 154 -14.45 2.09 6.72
CA ASN A 154 -15.57 2.96 7.04
C ASN A 154 -16.01 2.67 8.47
N LYS A 155 -16.12 3.69 9.31
CA LYS A 155 -16.52 3.58 10.73
C LYS A 155 -15.69 2.53 11.48
N PHE A 156 -16.27 1.36 11.71
CA PHE A 156 -15.66 0.21 12.43
C PHE A 156 -15.36 -0.97 11.51
N ASP A 157 -15.64 -0.86 10.21
CA ASP A 157 -15.46 -1.93 9.24
C ASP A 157 -14.27 -1.68 8.33
N GLY A 158 -13.48 -2.73 8.09
CA GLY A 158 -12.37 -2.73 7.15
C GLY A 158 -12.50 -3.84 6.11
N GLN A 159 -12.30 -3.52 4.86
CA GLN A 159 -12.32 -4.46 3.75
C GLN A 159 -10.99 -4.46 3.02
N ILE A 160 -10.49 -5.66 2.68
CA ILE A 160 -9.26 -5.83 1.91
C ILE A 160 -9.51 -6.83 0.81
N PHE A 161 -9.20 -6.45 -0.42
CA PHE A 161 -9.25 -7.31 -1.57
C PHE A 161 -7.85 -7.48 -2.18
N THR A 162 -7.52 -8.70 -2.58
CA THR A 162 -6.29 -9.00 -3.32
C THR A 162 -6.68 -9.61 -4.66
N PHE A 163 -6.27 -8.96 -5.74
CA PHE A 163 -6.51 -9.40 -7.10
C PHE A 163 -5.18 -9.72 -7.78
N ASN A 164 -5.08 -10.93 -8.34
CA ASN A 164 -3.88 -11.37 -9.06
C ASN A 164 -4.19 -11.57 -10.55
N PHE A 165 -4.14 -10.50 -11.31
CA PHE A 165 -4.39 -10.53 -12.76
C PHE A 165 -3.21 -11.07 -13.57
N HIS A 166 -2.05 -11.30 -12.94
CA HIS A 166 -0.87 -11.83 -13.62
C HIS A 166 -1.05 -13.31 -13.98
N ASN A 167 -1.53 -14.11 -13.04
CA ASN A 167 -1.61 -15.57 -13.19
C ASN A 167 -3.03 -16.08 -13.53
N ASN A 168 -4.07 -15.27 -13.34
CA ASN A 168 -5.45 -15.71 -13.54
C ASN A 168 -6.27 -14.71 -14.37
N LYS A 169 -6.50 -15.05 -15.64
CA LYS A 169 -7.28 -14.22 -16.56
C LYS A 169 -8.77 -14.13 -16.19
N ARG A 170 -9.28 -15.07 -15.36
CA ARG A 170 -10.69 -15.12 -14.91
C ARG A 170 -10.86 -14.62 -13.47
N SER A 171 -9.83 -14.01 -12.86
CA SER A 171 -9.95 -13.45 -11.53
C SER A 171 -10.99 -12.33 -11.53
N PRO A 172 -11.93 -12.29 -10.56
CA PRO A 172 -12.82 -11.17 -10.42
C PRO A 172 -11.99 -9.89 -10.16
N CYS A 173 -12.57 -8.74 -10.48
CA CYS A 173 -11.96 -7.45 -10.21
C CYS A 173 -12.89 -6.60 -9.34
N LEU A 174 -12.46 -5.42 -8.94
CA LEU A 174 -13.28 -4.55 -8.09
C LEU A 174 -14.64 -4.20 -8.74
N ARG A 175 -14.69 -4.10 -10.08
CA ARG A 175 -15.95 -3.87 -10.80
C ARG A 175 -16.92 -5.06 -10.77
N CYS A 176 -16.45 -6.27 -10.52
CA CYS A 176 -17.31 -7.43 -10.34
C CYS A 176 -18.07 -7.38 -8.99
N PHE A 177 -17.48 -6.72 -7.99
CA PHE A 177 -18.12 -6.51 -6.69
C PHE A 177 -19.02 -5.26 -6.67
N PHE A 178 -18.60 -4.20 -7.37
CA PHE A 178 -19.31 -2.92 -7.43
C PHE A 178 -19.68 -2.64 -8.88
N GLN A 179 -20.85 -3.15 -9.32
CA GLN A 179 -21.33 -3.00 -10.71
C GLN A 179 -21.70 -1.56 -11.05
N THR A 180 -22.18 -0.81 -10.06
CA THR A 180 -22.43 0.64 -10.16
C THR A 180 -21.42 1.41 -9.35
N TYR A 181 -21.12 2.63 -9.74
CA TYR A 181 -20.27 3.54 -8.94
C TYR A 181 -20.99 3.82 -7.62
N PRO A 182 -20.45 3.35 -6.47
CA PRO A 182 -20.98 3.79 -5.19
C PRO A 182 -20.75 5.30 -5.06
N SER A 183 -21.65 6.00 -4.39
CA SER A 183 -21.43 7.42 -4.12
C SER A 183 -20.14 7.59 -3.29
N ASP A 184 -19.32 8.61 -3.61
CA ASP A 184 -18.10 8.92 -2.85
C ASP A 184 -18.39 9.21 -1.37
N GLN A 185 -19.64 9.51 -1.02
CA GLN A 185 -20.11 9.68 0.36
C GLN A 185 -19.92 8.40 1.22
N LEU A 186 -19.98 7.20 0.62
CA LEU A 186 -19.81 5.93 1.34
C LEU A 186 -18.37 5.66 1.82
N LEU A 187 -17.37 6.41 1.37
CA LEU A 187 -15.97 6.27 1.82
C LEU A 187 -15.42 7.54 2.46
N ASN A 188 -16.25 8.54 2.66
CA ASN A 188 -15.76 9.82 3.18
C ASN A 188 -15.55 9.74 4.70
N CYS A 189 -14.32 9.42 5.11
CA CYS A 189 -13.91 9.37 6.51
C CYS A 189 -14.09 10.71 7.26
N GLU A 190 -14.22 11.83 6.54
CA GLU A 190 -14.45 13.14 7.15
C GLU A 190 -15.90 13.30 7.62
N ILE A 191 -16.85 12.66 6.94
CA ILE A 191 -18.29 12.72 7.27
C ILE A 191 -18.68 11.60 8.24
N ASP A 192 -18.25 10.37 7.95
CA ASP A 192 -18.69 9.17 8.68
C ASP A 192 -17.84 8.81 9.90
N GLY A 193 -16.66 9.41 10.03
CA GLY A 193 -15.68 9.08 11.05
C GLY A 193 -14.95 7.75 10.80
N ILE A 194 -13.85 7.54 11.53
CA ILE A 194 -13.04 6.33 11.44
C ILE A 194 -12.33 6.08 12.77
N LEU A 195 -12.36 4.84 13.23
CA LEU A 195 -11.52 4.43 14.36
C LEU A 195 -10.07 4.30 13.91
N GLY A 196 -9.17 5.17 14.39
CA GLY A 196 -7.78 5.26 13.92
C GLY A 196 -6.99 3.97 14.01
N THR A 197 -7.18 3.19 15.06
CA THR A 197 -6.51 1.89 15.26
C THR A 197 -6.92 0.83 14.26
N LEU A 198 -8.11 0.92 13.66
CA LEU A 198 -8.58 -0.02 12.65
C LEU A 198 -7.72 0.03 11.38
N ALA A 199 -7.21 1.21 11.03
CA ALA A 199 -6.32 1.38 9.90
C ALA A 199 -5.04 0.54 10.04
N GLY A 200 -4.44 0.49 11.22
CA GLY A 200 -3.28 -0.36 11.52
C GLY A 200 -3.62 -1.84 11.51
N ARG A 201 -4.73 -2.23 12.12
CA ARG A 201 -5.15 -3.64 12.25
C ARG A 201 -5.54 -4.29 10.93
N SER A 202 -6.11 -3.56 10.00
CA SER A 202 -6.42 -4.10 8.67
C SER A 202 -5.15 -4.51 7.90
N GLU A 203 -3.99 -3.95 8.25
CA GLU A 203 -2.70 -4.33 7.67
C GLU A 203 -2.12 -5.62 8.24
N GLU A 204 -2.36 -5.97 9.49
CA GLU A 204 -1.91 -7.25 10.07
C GLU A 204 -2.44 -8.45 9.28
N ARG A 205 -3.64 -8.35 8.69
CA ARG A 205 -4.21 -9.40 7.85
C ARG A 205 -3.52 -9.54 6.50
N ARG A 206 -2.82 -8.51 6.01
CA ARG A 206 -2.09 -8.55 4.72
C ARG A 206 -0.77 -9.28 4.81
N VAL A 207 -0.13 -9.30 5.97
CA VAL A 207 1.25 -9.79 6.10
C VAL A 207 1.36 -11.29 6.35
N GLY A 208 0.26 -12.04 6.55
CA GLY A 208 0.50 -13.45 6.80
C GLY A 208 -0.61 -14.40 7.15
N LYS A 209 -1.87 -14.04 7.03
CA LYS A 209 -2.94 -15.03 7.20
C LYS A 209 -3.68 -15.26 5.89
N GLU A 210 -3.54 -16.48 5.35
CA GLU A 210 -4.48 -17.01 4.37
C GLU A 210 -5.89 -16.82 4.93
N CYS A 211 -6.71 -16.04 4.24
CA CYS A 211 -8.13 -15.98 4.54
C CYS A 211 -8.71 -17.37 4.23
N ARG A 212 -8.77 -18.23 5.25
CA ARG A 212 -9.58 -19.45 5.22
C ARG A 212 -11.02 -19.06 5.52
N SER A 213 -11.64 -18.31 4.63
CA SER A 213 -13.08 -18.28 4.56
C SER A 213 -13.50 -19.46 3.69
N ARG A 214 -13.91 -20.54 4.32
CA ARG A 214 -14.78 -21.51 3.67
C ARG A 214 -16.12 -20.82 3.42
N TRP A 215 -16.47 -20.66 2.18
CA TRP A 215 -17.84 -20.59 1.70
C TRP A 215 -18.11 -21.91 0.99
#